data_9a95a91eb12300ad8f0c7e587cdd938e
#
_entry.id   9a95a91eb12300ad8f0c7e587cdd938e
#
_cell.length_a   1.000
_cell.length_b   1.000
_cell.length_c   1.000
_cell.angle_alpha   90.00
_cell.angle_beta   90.00
_cell.angle_gamma   90.00
#
_symmetry.space_group_name_H-M   'P 1'
#
loop_
_entity.id
_entity.type
_entity.pdbx_description
1 polymer ?
#
loop_
_entity_poly.entity_id
_entity_poly.type
_entity_poly.pdbx_seq_one_letter_code
_entity_poly.pdbx_strand_id
1 'polypeptide(L)'
;LVLADNPLVMFVGWEGVGLCSYLLIGFWYEDPEKASAGKKAFITNRVGDAGFLLGLMLLSALLAAIGVFSMDFASLEKNAPLLTSITVFGMGAPTLICLLLFFGATGKSAQFPLHIWLPDAMAGPTPVSALIHAATMVTAGVYMLARLHFLYELAPGALEVVMLTGCFTAFFAAVIALLQKDIKKVLAYSTVSQLGYMFMAAGAGAFSASVFHLATHASFKALLFLGAGSVIHGMSGEQDMFKLGGLRREMPFTFLLMATGWLAIAGVPGLSCFYSKDLILEKVFVHGGGFVWGVGVLTAGLTSFYATRLFILTFLRGKRAHVHAHESPLSMTLSMTVLGLLALVGGFLLKDRLFIFLEPAAAHAAEYNPSAVRLMIISVGAGLSGMAAAFLLTLPKAASFLKNVMPRLHGLAYHRFYVDEIYGFVIIKPLRFISDKALFQLVDVGLIDGLLVNGSARASYAVGRTLAKAQNGRLDIYALVF
;
A
#
# COMPACT_ATOMS: atom_id res chain seq x y z
N LEU A 1 1.23 17.08 4.22
CA LEU A 1 0.09 16.42 3.59
C LEU A 1 -1.22 16.74 4.32
N VAL A 2 -1.35 16.40 5.62
CA VAL A 2 -2.61 16.58 6.37
C VAL A 2 -2.96 18.04 6.71
N LEU A 3 -1.99 18.95 6.69
CA LEU A 3 -2.18 20.39 6.92
C LEU A 3 -2.42 21.18 5.62
N ALA A 4 -2.53 20.50 4.48
CA ALA A 4 -2.80 21.16 3.22
C ALA A 4 -4.23 21.72 3.21
N ASP A 5 -4.37 22.93 2.67
CA ASP A 5 -5.66 23.58 2.47
C ASP A 5 -6.22 23.40 1.05
N ASN A 6 -5.44 22.79 0.17
CA ASN A 6 -5.83 22.48 -1.19
C ASN A 6 -5.16 21.19 -1.70
N PRO A 7 -5.72 20.54 -2.76
CA PRO A 7 -5.17 19.28 -3.28
C PRO A 7 -3.78 19.42 -3.91
N LEU A 8 -3.36 20.61 -4.37
CA LEU A 8 -2.01 20.82 -4.92
C LEU A 8 -0.96 20.76 -3.81
N VAL A 9 -1.19 21.46 -2.68
CA VAL A 9 -0.29 21.38 -1.51
C VAL A 9 -0.34 19.98 -0.88
N MET A 10 -1.52 19.34 -0.89
CA MET A 10 -1.64 17.94 -0.47
C MET A 10 -0.75 17.03 -1.35
N PHE A 11 -0.70 17.27 -2.67
CA PHE A 11 0.16 16.53 -3.59
C PHE A 11 1.66 16.75 -3.31
N VAL A 12 2.08 17.95 -2.96
CA VAL A 12 3.48 18.21 -2.53
C VAL A 12 3.84 17.34 -1.32
N GLY A 13 2.95 17.29 -0.31
CA GLY A 13 3.14 16.39 0.84
C GLY A 13 3.10 14.91 0.44
N TRP A 14 2.28 14.54 -0.52
CA TRP A 14 2.15 13.19 -1.10
C TRP A 14 3.45 12.72 -1.76
N GLU A 15 4.09 13.60 -2.51
CA GLU A 15 5.40 13.36 -3.10
C GLU A 15 6.51 13.30 -2.04
N GLY A 16 6.44 14.17 -1.04
CA GLY A 16 7.39 14.19 0.07
C GLY A 16 7.43 12.86 0.84
N VAL A 17 6.27 12.27 1.17
CA VAL A 17 6.25 10.96 1.84
C VAL A 17 6.74 9.83 0.91
N GLY A 18 6.54 9.97 -0.41
CA GLY A 18 7.10 9.05 -1.41
C GLY A 18 8.63 9.06 -1.43
N LEU A 19 9.23 10.24 -1.42
CA LEU A 19 10.68 10.41 -1.35
C LEU A 19 11.25 9.89 -0.02
N CYS A 20 10.64 10.25 1.10
CA CYS A 20 11.04 9.75 2.41
C CYS A 20 11.01 8.21 2.46
N SER A 21 9.97 7.59 1.91
CA SER A 21 9.88 6.13 1.89
C SER A 21 10.97 5.49 1.04
N TYR A 22 11.30 6.07 -0.11
CA TYR A 22 12.41 5.61 -0.95
C TYR A 22 13.74 5.56 -0.19
N LEU A 23 14.08 6.67 0.48
CA LEU A 23 15.31 6.79 1.26
C LEU A 23 15.34 5.86 2.47
N LEU A 24 14.20 5.72 3.16
CA LEU A 24 14.08 4.89 4.35
C LEU A 24 14.04 3.38 4.05
N ILE A 25 13.41 2.96 2.95
CA ILE A 25 13.41 1.55 2.50
C ILE A 25 14.81 1.17 2.03
N GLY A 26 15.45 2.04 1.25
CA GLY A 26 16.82 1.89 0.75
C GLY A 26 17.90 2.33 1.76
N PHE A 27 17.60 2.35 3.07
CA PHE A 27 18.51 2.83 4.12
C PHE A 27 19.91 2.19 4.04
N TRP A 28 19.97 0.90 3.80
CA TRP A 28 21.21 0.16 3.56
C TRP A 28 21.53 0.10 2.06
N TYR A 29 21.76 1.25 1.44
CA TYR A 29 21.91 1.43 0.00
C TYR A 29 23.12 0.71 -0.60
N GLU A 30 24.10 0.34 0.21
CA GLU A 30 25.27 -0.48 -0.19
C GLU A 30 24.88 -1.91 -0.58
N ASP A 31 23.73 -2.41 -0.05
CA ASP A 31 23.15 -3.67 -0.43
C ASP A 31 22.27 -3.48 -1.68
N PRO A 32 22.65 -4.07 -2.86
CA PRO A 32 21.90 -3.88 -4.09
C PRO A 32 20.44 -4.35 -4.04
N GLU A 33 20.14 -5.39 -3.24
CA GLU A 33 18.77 -5.89 -3.09
C GLU A 33 17.91 -4.88 -2.33
N LYS A 34 18.42 -4.29 -1.26
CA LYS A 34 17.72 -3.28 -0.47
C LYS A 34 17.57 -1.96 -1.23
N ALA A 35 18.60 -1.54 -1.96
CA ALA A 35 18.51 -0.40 -2.85
C ALA A 35 17.46 -0.62 -3.96
N SER A 36 17.40 -1.84 -4.52
CA SER A 36 16.38 -2.22 -5.52
C SER A 36 14.97 -2.20 -4.95
N ALA A 37 14.77 -2.63 -3.70
CA ALA A 37 13.48 -2.57 -3.02
C ALA A 37 13.00 -1.12 -2.85
N GLY A 38 13.89 -0.19 -2.47
CA GLY A 38 13.59 1.24 -2.42
C GLY A 38 13.18 1.79 -3.79
N LYS A 39 13.94 1.48 -4.84
CA LYS A 39 13.60 1.88 -6.22
C LYS A 39 12.26 1.32 -6.68
N LYS A 40 11.98 0.04 -6.42
CA LYS A 40 10.68 -0.59 -6.74
C LYS A 40 9.53 0.17 -6.06
N ALA A 41 9.65 0.46 -4.77
CA ALA A 41 8.65 1.21 -4.03
C ALA A 41 8.43 2.60 -4.65
N PHE A 42 9.50 3.35 -4.93
CA PHE A 42 9.41 4.68 -5.50
C PHE A 42 8.75 4.68 -6.89
N ILE A 43 9.21 3.82 -7.81
CA ILE A 43 8.68 3.77 -9.19
C ILE A 43 7.22 3.34 -9.21
N THR A 44 6.84 2.30 -8.42
CA THR A 44 5.45 1.84 -8.36
C THR A 44 4.53 2.94 -7.85
N ASN A 45 4.96 3.67 -6.82
CA ASN A 45 4.19 4.80 -6.31
C ASN A 45 4.10 5.93 -7.34
N ARG A 46 5.18 6.22 -8.08
CA ARG A 46 5.21 7.25 -9.12
C ARG A 46 4.22 6.99 -10.25
N VAL A 47 4.02 5.73 -10.62
CA VAL A 47 2.97 5.34 -11.58
C VAL A 47 1.58 5.73 -11.05
N GLY A 48 1.29 5.49 -9.77
CA GLY A 48 0.06 5.97 -9.14
C GLY A 48 -0.03 7.50 -9.10
N ASP A 49 1.07 8.16 -8.71
CA ASP A 49 1.16 9.62 -8.59
C ASP A 49 0.85 10.32 -9.92
N ALA A 50 1.21 9.72 -11.06
CA ALA A 50 0.82 10.23 -12.38
C ALA A 50 -0.70 10.30 -12.57
N GLY A 51 -1.44 9.27 -12.11
CA GLY A 51 -2.90 9.30 -12.13
C GLY A 51 -3.47 10.37 -11.22
N PHE A 52 -2.92 10.53 -10.01
CA PHE A 52 -3.31 11.60 -9.09
C PHE A 52 -3.14 12.98 -9.75
N LEU A 53 -1.97 13.23 -10.35
CA LEU A 53 -1.68 14.50 -11.03
C LEU A 53 -2.64 14.75 -12.20
N LEU A 54 -2.91 13.74 -13.03
CA LEU A 54 -3.89 13.86 -14.11
C LEU A 54 -5.30 14.19 -13.58
N GLY A 55 -5.71 13.60 -12.48
CA GLY A 55 -6.96 13.91 -11.79
C GLY A 55 -7.03 15.35 -11.32
N LEU A 56 -5.93 15.87 -10.72
CA LEU A 56 -5.83 17.28 -10.31
C LEU A 56 -5.85 18.23 -11.50
N MET A 57 -5.13 17.93 -12.57
CA MET A 57 -5.10 18.74 -13.79
C MET A 57 -6.48 18.80 -14.42
N LEU A 58 -7.18 17.68 -14.52
CA LEU A 58 -8.54 17.62 -15.05
C LEU A 58 -9.51 18.44 -14.18
N LEU A 59 -9.47 18.25 -12.86
CA LEU A 59 -10.27 19.02 -11.90
C LEU A 59 -10.04 20.53 -12.07
N SER A 60 -8.78 20.95 -12.07
CA SER A 60 -8.40 22.36 -12.22
C SER A 60 -8.85 22.94 -13.56
N ALA A 61 -8.66 22.22 -14.66
CA ALA A 61 -9.05 22.67 -15.99
C ALA A 61 -10.57 22.85 -16.13
N LEU A 62 -11.36 21.90 -15.60
CA LEU A 62 -12.82 21.97 -15.67
C LEU A 62 -13.38 23.08 -14.78
N LEU A 63 -12.83 23.29 -13.58
CA LEU A 63 -13.21 24.40 -12.72
C LEU A 63 -12.88 25.75 -13.35
N ALA A 64 -11.69 25.90 -13.94
CA ALA A 64 -11.30 27.12 -14.65
C ALA A 64 -12.24 27.40 -15.85
N ALA A 65 -12.67 26.35 -16.57
CA ALA A 65 -13.60 26.50 -17.70
C ALA A 65 -14.99 27.01 -17.27
N ILE A 66 -15.40 26.78 -16.02
CA ILE A 66 -16.65 27.36 -15.46
C ILE A 66 -16.41 28.64 -14.64
N GLY A 67 -15.20 29.22 -14.69
CA GLY A 67 -14.86 30.47 -14.03
C GLY A 67 -14.46 30.36 -12.56
N VAL A 68 -14.16 29.14 -12.06
CA VAL A 68 -13.70 28.90 -10.70
C VAL A 68 -12.19 28.65 -10.71
N PHE A 69 -11.42 29.58 -10.10
CA PHE A 69 -9.96 29.52 -10.10
C PHE A 69 -9.35 29.10 -8.76
N SER A 70 -10.16 29.08 -7.70
CA SER A 70 -9.69 28.63 -6.39
C SER A 70 -9.72 27.12 -6.29
N MET A 71 -8.63 26.56 -5.71
CA MET A 71 -8.47 25.12 -5.45
C MET A 71 -8.50 24.80 -3.95
N ASP A 72 -8.83 25.77 -3.06
CA ASP A 72 -9.03 25.46 -1.65
C ASP A 72 -10.22 24.53 -1.44
N PHE A 73 -10.15 23.68 -0.40
CA PHE A 73 -11.16 22.64 -0.18
C PHE A 73 -12.57 23.19 0.00
N ALA A 74 -12.74 24.35 0.64
CA ALA A 74 -14.05 24.97 0.83
C ALA A 74 -14.66 25.45 -0.50
N SER A 75 -13.82 26.04 -1.37
CA SER A 75 -14.24 26.41 -2.72
C SER A 75 -14.56 25.20 -3.58
N LEU A 76 -13.75 24.14 -3.49
CA LEU A 76 -13.99 22.89 -4.21
C LEU A 76 -15.32 22.27 -3.80
N GLU A 77 -15.59 22.13 -2.52
CA GLU A 77 -16.84 21.55 -1.98
C GLU A 77 -18.06 22.32 -2.48
N LYS A 78 -18.00 23.66 -2.44
CA LYS A 78 -19.07 24.54 -2.91
C LYS A 78 -19.34 24.39 -4.41
N ASN A 79 -18.30 24.23 -5.23
CA ASN A 79 -18.41 24.27 -6.68
C ASN A 79 -18.39 22.88 -7.33
N ALA A 80 -18.05 21.80 -6.62
CA ALA A 80 -18.03 20.43 -7.14
C ALA A 80 -19.36 20.00 -7.79
N PRO A 81 -20.55 20.36 -7.26
CA PRO A 81 -21.81 19.99 -7.91
C PRO A 81 -21.96 20.50 -9.35
N LEU A 82 -21.30 21.60 -9.71
CA LEU A 82 -21.33 22.15 -11.08
C LEU A 82 -20.67 21.20 -12.10
N LEU A 83 -19.76 20.34 -11.66
CA LEU A 83 -19.09 19.37 -12.51
C LEU A 83 -19.98 18.20 -12.94
N THR A 84 -21.11 17.98 -12.27
CA THR A 84 -22.01 16.86 -12.57
C THR A 84 -22.67 16.96 -13.94
N SER A 85 -22.81 18.16 -14.48
CA SER A 85 -23.35 18.42 -15.82
C SER A 85 -22.33 18.16 -16.93
N ILE A 86 -21.05 17.99 -16.61
CA ILE A 86 -19.95 17.85 -17.57
C ILE A 86 -19.63 16.37 -17.79
N THR A 87 -19.49 16.00 -19.05
CA THR A 87 -19.02 14.64 -19.44
C THR A 87 -17.67 14.75 -20.15
N VAL A 88 -16.75 13.84 -19.80
CA VAL A 88 -15.42 13.74 -20.41
C VAL A 88 -15.21 12.28 -20.84
N PHE A 89 -14.88 12.06 -22.11
CA PHE A 89 -14.75 10.72 -22.70
C PHE A 89 -15.98 9.81 -22.47
N GLY A 90 -17.19 10.37 -22.44
CA GLY A 90 -18.42 9.62 -22.20
C GLY A 90 -18.71 9.24 -20.73
N MET A 91 -17.86 9.66 -19.79
CA MET A 91 -18.07 9.51 -18.35
C MET A 91 -18.37 10.85 -17.70
N GLY A 92 -19.15 10.86 -16.61
CA GLY A 92 -19.33 12.05 -15.79
C GLY A 92 -17.97 12.56 -15.25
N ALA A 93 -17.73 13.88 -15.33
CA ALA A 93 -16.47 14.46 -14.92
C ALA A 93 -16.07 14.11 -13.48
N PRO A 94 -16.97 14.16 -12.45
CA PRO A 94 -16.63 13.74 -11.10
C PRO A 94 -16.13 12.30 -11.05
N THR A 95 -16.76 11.38 -11.78
CA THR A 95 -16.37 9.96 -11.80
C THR A 95 -14.95 9.78 -12.35
N LEU A 96 -14.62 10.42 -13.48
CA LEU A 96 -13.29 10.31 -14.07
C LEU A 96 -12.22 10.91 -13.15
N ILE A 97 -12.47 12.08 -12.58
CA ILE A 97 -11.55 12.74 -11.62
C ILE A 97 -11.31 11.82 -10.42
N CYS A 98 -12.39 11.30 -9.80
CA CYS A 98 -12.28 10.42 -8.63
C CYS A 98 -11.53 9.12 -8.93
N LEU A 99 -11.73 8.51 -10.11
CA LEU A 99 -10.99 7.31 -10.52
C LEU A 99 -9.49 7.59 -10.72
N LEU A 100 -9.14 8.74 -11.31
CA LEU A 100 -7.74 9.16 -11.47
C LEU A 100 -7.06 9.42 -10.13
N LEU A 101 -7.73 10.12 -9.21
CA LEU A 101 -7.25 10.33 -7.84
C LEU A 101 -7.13 9.00 -7.09
N PHE A 102 -8.10 8.11 -7.23
CA PHE A 102 -8.08 6.78 -6.64
C PHE A 102 -6.92 5.92 -7.18
N PHE A 103 -6.60 6.01 -8.47
CA PHE A 103 -5.43 5.33 -9.02
C PHE A 103 -4.14 5.78 -8.31
N GLY A 104 -4.01 7.08 -7.99
CA GLY A 104 -2.94 7.59 -7.12
C GLY A 104 -2.93 6.94 -5.74
N ALA A 105 -4.11 6.80 -5.13
CA ALA A 105 -4.27 6.16 -3.84
C ALA A 105 -3.88 4.68 -3.85
N THR A 106 -4.11 3.96 -4.97
CA THR A 106 -3.70 2.54 -5.07
C THR A 106 -2.19 2.37 -4.96
N GLY A 107 -1.40 3.35 -5.41
CA GLY A 107 0.05 3.37 -5.24
C GLY A 107 0.46 3.49 -3.77
N LYS A 108 0.17 4.63 -3.14
CA LYS A 108 0.58 4.91 -1.75
C LYS A 108 -0.01 3.92 -0.74
N SER A 109 -1.29 3.58 -0.91
CA SER A 109 -1.98 2.68 0.03
C SER A 109 -1.93 1.21 -0.38
N ALA A 110 -1.06 0.86 -1.31
CA ALA A 110 -0.79 -0.50 -1.73
C ALA A 110 -2.06 -1.32 -2.01
N GLN A 111 -3.03 -0.72 -2.72
CA GLN A 111 -4.20 -1.44 -3.19
C GLN A 111 -3.89 -2.16 -4.52
N PHE A 112 -4.62 -3.20 -4.81
CA PHE A 112 -4.49 -3.86 -6.13
C PHE A 112 -4.79 -2.83 -7.25
N PRO A 113 -4.00 -2.78 -8.34
CA PRO A 113 -2.86 -3.67 -8.64
C PRO A 113 -1.49 -3.18 -8.11
N LEU A 114 -1.34 -1.97 -7.56
CA LEU A 114 -0.05 -1.36 -7.21
C LEU A 114 0.50 -1.75 -5.82
N HIS A 115 0.06 -2.88 -5.25
CA HIS A 115 0.46 -3.36 -3.90
C HIS A 115 1.85 -4.01 -3.83
N ILE A 116 2.48 -4.31 -4.97
CA ILE A 116 3.67 -5.17 -5.08
C ILE A 116 4.92 -4.65 -4.38
N TRP A 117 5.00 -3.35 -4.11
CA TRP A 117 6.15 -2.74 -3.48
C TRP A 117 6.19 -2.93 -1.95
N LEU A 118 5.01 -3.06 -1.32
CA LEU A 118 4.88 -2.99 0.14
C LEU A 118 5.54 -4.19 0.86
N PRO A 119 5.43 -5.44 0.39
CA PRO A 119 6.15 -6.56 1.00
C PRO A 119 7.68 -6.48 0.86
N ASP A 120 8.18 -5.86 -0.22
CA ASP A 120 9.61 -5.70 -0.45
C ASP A 120 10.17 -4.50 0.34
N ALA A 121 9.31 -3.55 0.74
CA ALA A 121 9.66 -2.46 1.66
C ALA A 121 10.14 -2.95 3.04
N MET A 122 9.94 -4.25 3.36
CA MET A 122 10.50 -4.89 4.56
C MET A 122 12.04 -4.98 4.55
N ALA A 123 12.70 -4.64 3.46
CA ALA A 123 14.15 -4.52 3.35
C ALA A 123 14.75 -3.43 4.26
N GLY A 124 13.97 -2.38 4.58
CA GLY A 124 14.37 -1.33 5.50
C GLY A 124 14.38 -1.74 6.99
N PRO A 125 14.92 -0.86 7.85
CA PRO A 125 14.92 -1.07 9.31
C PRO A 125 13.50 -1.27 9.86
N THR A 126 13.33 -2.11 10.88
CA THR A 126 12.00 -2.40 11.43
C THR A 126 11.25 -1.19 11.99
N PRO A 127 11.87 -0.20 12.66
CA PRO A 127 11.19 1.04 13.05
C PRO A 127 10.63 1.82 11.85
N VAL A 128 11.35 1.82 10.72
CA VAL A 128 10.87 2.40 9.45
C VAL A 128 9.64 1.66 8.94
N SER A 129 9.67 0.32 9.00
CA SER A 129 8.49 -0.50 8.65
C SER A 129 7.29 -0.17 9.53
N ALA A 130 7.49 0.01 10.85
CA ALA A 130 6.44 0.43 11.75
C ALA A 130 5.86 1.81 11.36
N LEU A 131 6.72 2.78 11.06
CA LEU A 131 6.31 4.13 10.68
C LEU A 131 5.52 4.14 9.36
N ILE A 132 6.10 3.57 8.30
CA ILE A 132 5.51 3.58 6.94
C ILE A 132 4.16 2.84 6.92
N HIS A 133 4.08 1.67 7.58
CA HIS A 133 2.95 0.74 7.43
C HIS A 133 1.87 0.88 8.48
N ALA A 134 2.09 1.61 9.58
CA ALA A 134 1.07 1.79 10.60
C ALA A 134 0.21 3.04 10.39
N ALA A 135 0.82 4.22 10.18
CA ALA A 135 0.12 5.49 10.28
C ALA A 135 0.44 6.52 9.20
N THR A 136 1.56 6.39 8.46
CA THR A 136 2.03 7.50 7.63
C THR A 136 1.73 7.32 6.14
N MET A 137 2.66 6.75 5.38
CA MET A 137 2.57 6.73 3.91
C MET A 137 1.37 5.94 3.39
N VAL A 138 1.18 4.73 3.90
CA VAL A 138 0.13 3.83 3.39
C VAL A 138 -1.29 4.28 3.72
N THR A 139 -1.45 5.22 4.64
CA THR A 139 -2.75 5.79 5.02
C THR A 139 -3.10 7.06 4.23
N ALA A 140 -2.16 7.57 3.42
CA ALA A 140 -2.35 8.80 2.63
C ALA A 140 -3.55 8.70 1.68
N GLY A 141 -3.77 7.54 1.03
CA GLY A 141 -4.93 7.33 0.16
C GLY A 141 -6.26 7.33 0.92
N VAL A 142 -6.28 6.77 2.12
CA VAL A 142 -7.47 6.82 3.00
C VAL A 142 -7.78 8.26 3.41
N TYR A 143 -6.76 9.01 3.81
CA TYR A 143 -6.91 10.44 4.11
C TYR A 143 -7.43 11.22 2.91
N MET A 144 -6.88 11.01 1.71
CA MET A 144 -7.30 11.68 0.48
C MET A 144 -8.78 11.43 0.17
N LEU A 145 -9.24 10.16 0.26
CA LEU A 145 -10.65 9.81 0.07
C LEU A 145 -11.56 10.53 1.08
N ALA A 146 -11.18 10.54 2.36
CA ALA A 146 -11.94 11.21 3.40
C ALA A 146 -11.94 12.74 3.22
N ARG A 147 -10.81 13.34 2.82
CA ARG A 147 -10.70 14.79 2.61
C ARG A 147 -11.45 15.30 1.39
N LEU A 148 -11.58 14.45 0.36
CA LEU A 148 -12.29 14.74 -0.88
C LEU A 148 -13.65 14.02 -0.97
N HIS A 149 -14.24 13.63 0.17
CA HIS A 149 -15.49 12.90 0.23
C HIS A 149 -16.58 13.54 -0.62
N PHE A 150 -16.71 14.87 -0.59
CA PHE A 150 -17.69 15.62 -1.37
C PHE A 150 -17.61 15.40 -2.88
N LEU A 151 -16.41 15.12 -3.43
CA LEU A 151 -16.23 14.75 -4.84
C LEU A 151 -16.68 13.29 -5.08
N TYR A 152 -16.32 12.38 -4.16
CA TYR A 152 -16.66 10.96 -4.28
C TYR A 152 -18.17 10.71 -4.12
N GLU A 153 -18.86 11.49 -3.29
CA GLU A 153 -20.32 11.43 -3.13
C GLU A 153 -21.07 11.79 -4.43
N LEU A 154 -20.48 12.65 -5.27
CA LEU A 154 -20.98 12.97 -6.60
C LEU A 154 -20.63 11.93 -7.66
N ALA A 155 -19.88 10.89 -7.32
CA ALA A 155 -19.34 9.88 -8.21
C ALA A 155 -19.62 8.43 -7.73
N PRO A 156 -20.90 7.97 -7.67
CA PRO A 156 -21.22 6.64 -7.12
C PRO A 156 -20.49 5.50 -7.82
N GLY A 157 -20.26 5.58 -9.14
CA GLY A 157 -19.49 4.58 -9.88
C GLY A 157 -18.01 4.52 -9.44
N ALA A 158 -17.41 5.65 -9.04
CA ALA A 158 -16.06 5.62 -8.49
C ALA A 158 -16.04 5.02 -7.08
N LEU A 159 -17.04 5.31 -6.23
CA LEU A 159 -17.18 4.71 -4.91
C LEU A 159 -17.31 3.18 -5.00
N GLU A 160 -18.09 2.67 -5.95
CA GLU A 160 -18.23 1.23 -6.18
C GLU A 160 -16.87 0.60 -6.54
N VAL A 161 -16.10 1.21 -7.45
CA VAL A 161 -14.75 0.74 -7.81
C VAL A 161 -13.81 0.76 -6.59
N VAL A 162 -13.84 1.81 -5.77
CA VAL A 162 -13.07 1.89 -4.53
C VAL A 162 -13.44 0.76 -3.57
N MET A 163 -14.73 0.53 -3.36
CA MET A 163 -15.25 -0.52 -2.46
C MET A 163 -14.84 -1.91 -2.93
N LEU A 164 -15.05 -2.24 -4.20
CA LEU A 164 -14.72 -3.54 -4.77
C LEU A 164 -13.20 -3.80 -4.77
N THR A 165 -12.40 -2.79 -5.12
CA THR A 165 -10.93 -2.88 -5.07
C THR A 165 -10.46 -3.09 -3.64
N GLY A 166 -11.01 -2.36 -2.67
CA GLY A 166 -10.71 -2.54 -1.25
C GLY A 166 -11.06 -3.93 -0.75
N CYS A 167 -12.25 -4.43 -1.10
CA CYS A 167 -12.74 -5.76 -0.76
C CYS A 167 -11.83 -6.86 -1.32
N PHE A 168 -11.52 -6.80 -2.62
CA PHE A 168 -10.60 -7.72 -3.27
C PHE A 168 -9.21 -7.70 -2.62
N THR A 169 -8.65 -6.51 -2.43
CA THR A 169 -7.32 -6.32 -1.84
C THR A 169 -7.26 -6.88 -0.41
N ALA A 170 -8.30 -6.64 0.40
CA ALA A 170 -8.39 -7.15 1.76
C ALA A 170 -8.30 -8.68 1.80
N PHE A 171 -9.11 -9.35 0.99
CA PHE A 171 -9.16 -10.81 0.90
C PHE A 171 -7.86 -11.39 0.31
N PHE A 172 -7.42 -10.86 -0.82
CA PHE A 172 -6.23 -11.31 -1.53
C PHE A 172 -4.97 -11.26 -0.65
N ALA A 173 -4.76 -10.14 0.02
CA ALA A 173 -3.62 -9.97 0.93
C ALA A 173 -3.71 -10.90 2.17
N ALA A 174 -4.90 -11.12 2.71
CA ALA A 174 -5.10 -12.04 3.82
C ALA A 174 -4.73 -13.48 3.44
N VAL A 175 -5.12 -13.94 2.25
CA VAL A 175 -4.77 -15.27 1.74
C VAL A 175 -3.25 -15.42 1.60
N ILE A 176 -2.54 -14.41 1.10
CA ILE A 176 -1.08 -14.45 0.98
C ILE A 176 -0.43 -14.47 2.38
N ALA A 177 -0.93 -13.67 3.33
CA ALA A 177 -0.40 -13.60 4.70
C ALA A 177 -0.43 -14.96 5.42
N LEU A 178 -1.41 -15.82 5.13
CA LEU A 178 -1.52 -17.17 5.70
C LEU A 178 -0.26 -18.03 5.50
N LEU A 179 0.45 -17.83 4.38
CA LEU A 179 1.52 -18.74 3.95
C LEU A 179 2.92 -18.14 4.06
N GLN A 180 3.05 -16.83 4.34
CA GLN A 180 4.36 -16.21 4.51
C GLN A 180 5.10 -16.78 5.72
N LYS A 181 6.44 -16.91 5.59
CA LYS A 181 7.33 -17.42 6.65
C LYS A 181 7.97 -16.31 7.45
N ASP A 182 8.26 -15.19 6.80
CA ASP A 182 8.90 -14.03 7.38
C ASP A 182 7.90 -13.22 8.21
N ILE A 183 8.23 -12.94 9.48
CA ILE A 183 7.38 -12.21 10.43
C ILE A 183 7.02 -10.81 9.91
N LYS A 184 7.96 -10.09 9.29
CA LYS A 184 7.73 -8.77 8.72
C LYS A 184 6.83 -8.84 7.49
N LYS A 185 7.00 -9.85 6.62
CA LYS A 185 6.16 -10.03 5.42
C LYS A 185 4.72 -10.40 5.77
N VAL A 186 4.49 -11.21 6.82
CA VAL A 186 3.12 -11.46 7.34
C VAL A 186 2.47 -10.15 7.75
N LEU A 187 3.18 -9.30 8.52
CA LEU A 187 2.67 -8.01 8.97
C LEU A 187 2.46 -7.03 7.81
N ALA A 188 3.29 -7.08 6.76
CA ALA A 188 3.14 -6.28 5.56
C ALA A 188 1.84 -6.63 4.82
N TYR A 189 1.61 -7.90 4.48
CA TYR A 189 0.36 -8.33 3.84
C TYR A 189 -0.86 -8.10 4.72
N SER A 190 -0.68 -8.24 6.04
CA SER A 190 -1.71 -7.86 7.00
C SER A 190 -2.03 -6.35 6.93
N THR A 191 -1.05 -5.47 6.65
CA THR A 191 -1.30 -4.04 6.44
C THR A 191 -2.08 -3.80 5.15
N VAL A 192 -1.69 -4.43 4.03
CA VAL A 192 -2.44 -4.36 2.77
C VAL A 192 -3.90 -4.78 2.97
N SER A 193 -4.13 -5.87 3.73
CA SER A 193 -5.48 -6.34 4.04
C SER A 193 -6.29 -5.34 4.86
N GLN A 194 -5.70 -4.72 5.90
CA GLN A 194 -6.42 -3.74 6.73
C GLN A 194 -6.69 -2.43 5.97
N LEU A 195 -5.77 -2.00 5.11
CA LEU A 195 -6.02 -0.89 4.19
C LEU A 195 -7.18 -1.21 3.25
N GLY A 196 -7.25 -2.44 2.73
CA GLY A 196 -8.39 -2.89 1.94
C GLY A 196 -9.73 -2.70 2.66
N TYR A 197 -9.81 -2.98 3.97
CA TYR A 197 -11.00 -2.68 4.77
C TYR A 197 -11.32 -1.18 4.82
N MET A 198 -10.28 -0.33 4.96
CA MET A 198 -10.49 1.13 4.98
C MET A 198 -11.03 1.64 3.65
N PHE A 199 -10.50 1.12 2.53
CA PHE A 199 -11.00 1.45 1.19
C PHE A 199 -12.41 0.90 0.95
N MET A 200 -12.69 -0.31 1.42
CA MET A 200 -14.03 -0.90 1.36
C MET A 200 -15.06 -0.03 2.11
N ALA A 201 -14.68 0.48 3.28
CA ALA A 201 -15.52 1.41 4.08
C ALA A 201 -15.70 2.76 3.37
N ALA A 202 -14.62 3.37 2.88
CA ALA A 202 -14.66 4.64 2.17
C ALA A 202 -15.51 4.53 0.89
N GLY A 203 -15.37 3.42 0.14
CA GLY A 203 -16.17 3.13 -1.06
C GLY A 203 -17.65 2.86 -0.76
N ALA A 204 -17.97 2.41 0.45
CA ALA A 204 -19.35 2.35 0.95
C ALA A 204 -19.86 3.70 1.49
N GLY A 205 -19.16 4.82 1.28
CA GLY A 205 -19.52 6.14 1.78
C GLY A 205 -19.24 6.36 3.27
N ALA A 206 -18.68 5.37 3.98
CA ALA A 206 -18.40 5.44 5.41
C ALA A 206 -16.99 6.00 5.70
N PHE A 207 -16.71 7.21 5.24
CA PHE A 207 -15.39 7.85 5.34
C PHE A 207 -14.91 7.99 6.78
N SER A 208 -15.77 8.41 7.69
CA SER A 208 -15.44 8.53 9.11
C SER A 208 -15.09 7.18 9.75
N ALA A 209 -15.77 6.08 9.37
CA ALA A 209 -15.44 4.74 9.84
C ALA A 209 -14.07 4.27 9.30
N SER A 210 -13.74 4.64 8.05
CA SER A 210 -12.43 4.39 7.44
C SER A 210 -11.31 5.10 8.21
N VAL A 211 -11.48 6.39 8.55
CA VAL A 211 -10.53 7.17 9.35
C VAL A 211 -10.45 6.67 10.80
N PHE A 212 -11.57 6.24 11.40
CA PHE A 212 -11.55 5.65 12.73
C PHE A 212 -10.72 4.35 12.76
N HIS A 213 -10.89 3.50 11.75
CA HIS A 213 -10.07 2.30 11.64
C HIS A 213 -8.59 2.63 11.39
N LEU A 214 -8.29 3.69 10.63
CA LEU A 214 -6.92 4.19 10.47
C LEU A 214 -6.29 4.57 11.82
N ALA A 215 -7.01 5.30 12.67
CA ALA A 215 -6.51 5.71 13.98
C ALA A 215 -6.22 4.52 14.91
N THR A 216 -7.13 3.55 14.96
CA THR A 216 -6.92 2.32 15.75
C THR A 216 -5.83 1.44 15.16
N HIS A 217 -5.78 1.32 13.83
CA HIS A 217 -4.76 0.58 13.08
C HIS A 217 -3.35 1.10 13.37
N ALA A 218 -3.17 2.42 13.41
CA ALA A 218 -1.90 3.04 13.73
C ALA A 218 -1.29 2.48 15.02
N SER A 219 -2.10 2.35 16.07
CA SER A 219 -1.66 1.88 17.38
C SER A 219 -1.25 0.41 17.37
N PHE A 220 -2.15 -0.49 16.98
CA PHE A 220 -1.84 -1.93 17.05
C PHE A 220 -0.86 -2.39 15.98
N LYS A 221 -0.78 -1.73 14.82
CA LYS A 221 0.18 -2.08 13.79
C LYS A 221 1.59 -1.62 14.13
N ALA A 222 1.76 -0.39 14.62
CA ALA A 222 3.06 0.05 15.10
C ALA A 222 3.55 -0.87 16.23
N LEU A 223 2.69 -1.24 17.16
CA LEU A 223 3.00 -2.21 18.22
C LEU A 223 3.47 -3.56 17.66
N LEU A 224 2.74 -4.13 16.68
CA LEU A 224 3.10 -5.43 16.09
C LEU A 224 4.42 -5.37 15.32
N PHE A 225 4.68 -4.29 14.57
CA PHE A 225 5.95 -4.13 13.86
C PHE A 225 7.12 -3.89 14.81
N LEU A 226 6.97 -3.03 15.82
CA LEU A 226 8.03 -2.81 16.82
C LEU A 226 8.26 -4.08 17.66
N GLY A 227 7.20 -4.82 17.99
CA GLY A 227 7.30 -6.12 18.64
C GLY A 227 8.00 -7.17 17.80
N ALA A 228 7.73 -7.21 16.49
CA ALA A 228 8.51 -8.03 15.57
C ALA A 228 9.97 -7.59 15.52
N GLY A 229 10.25 -6.27 15.56
CA GLY A 229 11.60 -5.73 15.69
C GLY A 229 12.31 -6.15 16.96
N SER A 230 11.58 -6.18 18.09
CA SER A 230 12.08 -6.67 19.37
C SER A 230 12.47 -8.16 19.29
N VAL A 231 11.60 -8.99 18.69
CA VAL A 231 11.88 -10.41 18.45
C VAL A 231 13.11 -10.60 17.56
N ILE A 232 13.20 -9.87 16.45
CA ILE A 232 14.35 -9.94 15.54
C ILE A 232 15.64 -9.52 16.24
N HIS A 233 15.59 -8.46 17.05
CA HIS A 233 16.73 -8.00 17.83
C HIS A 233 17.17 -9.07 18.84
N GLY A 234 16.25 -9.59 19.65
CA GLY A 234 16.54 -10.63 20.65
C GLY A 234 16.99 -11.96 20.05
N MET A 235 16.70 -12.22 18.77
CA MET A 235 17.06 -13.43 18.02
C MET A 235 18.19 -13.20 17.01
N SER A 236 19.02 -12.17 17.21
CA SER A 236 20.22 -11.88 16.39
C SER A 236 19.93 -11.76 14.87
N GLY A 237 18.78 -11.17 14.51
CA GLY A 237 18.43 -10.91 13.13
C GLY A 237 17.53 -11.96 12.44
N GLU A 238 17.16 -13.07 13.11
CA GLU A 238 16.32 -14.11 12.51
C GLU A 238 14.89 -13.59 12.30
N GLN A 239 14.34 -13.76 11.08
CA GLN A 239 13.01 -13.34 10.67
C GLN A 239 12.08 -14.50 10.32
N ASP A 240 12.61 -15.70 10.09
CA ASP A 240 11.80 -16.87 9.75
C ASP A 240 11.10 -17.43 11.00
N MET A 241 9.76 -17.29 11.04
CA MET A 241 8.93 -17.78 12.15
C MET A 241 9.07 -19.27 12.41
N PHE A 242 9.50 -20.07 11.42
CA PHE A 242 9.73 -21.52 11.61
C PHE A 242 11.03 -21.82 12.33
N LYS A 243 11.94 -20.86 12.38
CA LYS A 243 13.19 -20.96 13.17
C LYS A 243 13.05 -20.35 14.56
N LEU A 244 12.03 -19.48 14.77
CA LEU A 244 11.66 -18.93 16.08
C LEU A 244 10.94 -20.01 16.92
N GLY A 245 10.60 -19.70 18.14
CA GLY A 245 9.74 -20.52 19.02
C GLY A 245 10.13 -20.44 20.49
N GLY A 246 9.15 -20.59 21.37
CA GLY A 246 9.35 -20.67 22.83
C GLY A 246 9.74 -19.38 23.52
N LEU A 247 9.64 -18.22 22.83
CA LEU A 247 10.17 -16.94 23.31
C LEU A 247 9.43 -16.32 24.51
N ARG A 248 8.26 -16.87 24.88
CA ARG A 248 7.45 -16.33 25.99
C ARG A 248 8.18 -16.20 27.33
N ARG A 249 9.15 -17.07 27.60
CA ARG A 249 9.92 -17.08 28.85
C ARG A 249 11.16 -16.18 28.79
N GLU A 250 11.75 -16.07 27.60
CA GLU A 250 12.98 -15.32 27.36
C GLU A 250 12.70 -13.82 27.09
N MET A 251 11.49 -13.53 26.53
CA MET A 251 11.04 -12.18 26.18
C MET A 251 9.63 -11.90 26.72
N PRO A 252 9.41 -11.88 28.05
CA PRO A 252 8.08 -11.80 28.66
C PRO A 252 7.37 -10.48 28.39
N PHE A 253 8.09 -9.34 28.37
CA PHE A 253 7.48 -8.04 28.06
C PHE A 253 7.08 -7.95 26.59
N THR A 254 7.97 -8.34 25.68
CA THR A 254 7.66 -8.42 24.25
C THR A 254 6.49 -9.39 23.97
N PHE A 255 6.45 -10.52 24.67
CA PHE A 255 5.32 -11.46 24.59
C PHE A 255 3.99 -10.83 24.96
N LEU A 256 3.91 -10.12 26.09
CA LEU A 256 2.68 -9.46 26.56
C LEU A 256 2.21 -8.37 25.57
N LEU A 257 3.14 -7.54 25.12
CA LEU A 257 2.84 -6.45 24.19
C LEU A 257 2.43 -6.98 22.80
N MET A 258 3.10 -8.01 22.29
CA MET A 258 2.71 -8.70 21.05
C MET A 258 1.37 -9.43 21.19
N ALA A 259 1.06 -9.98 22.37
CA ALA A 259 -0.26 -10.58 22.65
C ALA A 259 -1.36 -9.52 22.56
N THR A 260 -1.14 -8.34 23.12
CA THR A 260 -2.09 -7.20 23.02
C THR A 260 -2.33 -6.83 21.55
N GLY A 261 -1.28 -6.66 20.76
CA GLY A 261 -1.40 -6.34 19.34
C GLY A 261 -2.09 -7.45 18.52
N TRP A 262 -1.77 -8.71 18.80
CA TRP A 262 -2.42 -9.87 18.20
C TRP A 262 -3.91 -9.94 18.49
N LEU A 263 -4.30 -9.81 19.76
CA LEU A 263 -5.72 -9.84 20.16
C LEU A 263 -6.48 -8.62 19.59
N ALA A 264 -5.82 -7.45 19.55
CA ALA A 264 -6.41 -6.27 18.95
C ALA A 264 -6.71 -6.47 17.47
N ILE A 265 -5.75 -6.89 16.65
CA ILE A 265 -5.97 -7.08 15.19
C ILE A 265 -6.96 -8.20 14.88
N ALA A 266 -7.03 -9.21 15.74
CA ALA A 266 -8.01 -10.29 15.64
C ALA A 266 -9.46 -9.81 15.86
N GLY A 267 -9.65 -8.61 16.41
CA GLY A 267 -10.98 -8.04 16.67
C GLY A 267 -11.63 -8.61 17.93
N VAL A 268 -10.84 -8.95 18.93
CA VAL A 268 -11.36 -9.42 20.23
C VAL A 268 -12.17 -8.29 20.88
N PRO A 269 -13.40 -8.58 21.35
CA PRO A 269 -14.26 -7.58 22.00
C PRO A 269 -13.55 -6.80 23.10
N GLY A 270 -13.77 -5.49 23.14
CA GLY A 270 -13.16 -4.57 24.10
C GLY A 270 -11.83 -3.96 23.67
N LEU A 271 -11.15 -4.49 22.65
CA LEU A 271 -9.90 -3.95 22.11
C LEU A 271 -10.15 -2.98 20.95
N SER A 272 -9.16 -2.16 20.62
CA SER A 272 -9.32 -1.02 19.70
C SER A 272 -9.87 -1.39 18.31
N CYS A 273 -9.37 -2.46 17.69
CA CYS A 273 -9.81 -2.88 16.36
C CYS A 273 -11.24 -3.44 16.32
N PHE A 274 -11.75 -3.99 17.44
CA PHE A 274 -13.12 -4.46 17.52
C PHE A 274 -14.11 -3.34 17.17
N TYR A 275 -14.01 -2.19 17.83
CA TYR A 275 -14.92 -1.06 17.59
C TYR A 275 -14.89 -0.55 16.16
N SER A 276 -13.70 -0.44 15.57
CA SER A 276 -13.54 0.15 14.23
C SER A 276 -13.87 -0.83 13.11
N LYS A 277 -13.47 -2.10 13.24
CA LYS A 277 -13.68 -3.11 12.20
C LYS A 277 -15.14 -3.55 12.10
N ASP A 278 -15.81 -3.72 13.24
CA ASP A 278 -17.24 -4.06 13.26
C ASP A 278 -18.08 -2.93 12.68
N LEU A 279 -17.72 -1.67 12.94
CA LEU A 279 -18.38 -0.52 12.31
C LEU A 279 -18.20 -0.52 10.79
N ILE A 280 -16.99 -0.83 10.29
CA ILE A 280 -16.76 -0.98 8.85
C ILE A 280 -17.69 -2.04 8.27
N LEU A 281 -17.72 -3.22 8.86
CA LEU A 281 -18.54 -4.33 8.37
C LEU A 281 -20.03 -4.01 8.42
N GLU A 282 -20.49 -3.30 9.46
CA GLU A 282 -21.86 -2.83 9.55
C GLU A 282 -22.22 -1.89 8.40
N LYS A 283 -21.41 -0.84 8.17
CA LYS A 283 -21.66 0.13 7.10
C LYS A 283 -21.57 -0.50 5.70
N VAL A 284 -20.63 -1.40 5.49
CA VAL A 284 -20.50 -2.15 4.24
C VAL A 284 -21.73 -3.06 4.01
N PHE A 285 -22.34 -3.65 5.05
CA PHE A 285 -23.57 -4.41 4.91
C PHE A 285 -24.73 -3.55 4.41
N VAL A 286 -24.86 -2.34 4.96
CA VAL A 286 -25.94 -1.41 4.60
C VAL A 286 -25.80 -0.87 3.18
N HIS A 287 -24.60 -0.45 2.79
CA HIS A 287 -24.37 0.26 1.53
C HIS A 287 -23.71 -0.61 0.42
N GLY A 288 -22.93 -1.62 0.79
CA GLY A 288 -22.19 -2.48 -0.14
C GLY A 288 -22.85 -3.84 -0.43
N GLY A 289 -23.90 -4.18 0.32
CA GLY A 289 -24.63 -5.43 0.16
C GLY A 289 -23.99 -6.66 0.79
N GLY A 290 -24.76 -7.74 0.84
CA GLY A 290 -24.39 -8.96 1.56
C GLY A 290 -23.15 -9.69 1.01
N PHE A 291 -22.86 -9.57 -0.29
CA PHE A 291 -21.66 -10.21 -0.88
C PHE A 291 -20.36 -9.58 -0.39
N VAL A 292 -20.22 -8.26 -0.49
CA VAL A 292 -19.02 -7.53 -0.06
C VAL A 292 -18.82 -7.70 1.45
N TRP A 293 -19.89 -7.60 2.23
CA TRP A 293 -19.89 -7.89 3.65
C TRP A 293 -19.40 -9.32 3.96
N GLY A 294 -19.93 -10.32 3.25
CA GLY A 294 -19.56 -11.73 3.45
C GLY A 294 -18.07 -11.99 3.20
N VAL A 295 -17.50 -11.39 2.13
CA VAL A 295 -16.06 -11.42 1.88
C VAL A 295 -15.29 -10.72 2.98
N GLY A 296 -15.79 -9.59 3.50
CA GLY A 296 -15.21 -8.88 4.65
C GLY A 296 -15.17 -9.76 5.91
N VAL A 297 -16.28 -10.44 6.25
CA VAL A 297 -16.35 -11.36 7.41
C VAL A 297 -15.41 -12.54 7.24
N LEU A 298 -15.36 -13.15 6.06
CA LEU A 298 -14.39 -14.22 5.76
C LEU A 298 -12.95 -13.74 5.96
N THR A 299 -12.63 -12.56 5.46
CA THR A 299 -11.32 -11.92 5.61
C THR A 299 -10.99 -11.63 7.08
N ALA A 300 -11.99 -11.32 7.93
CA ALA A 300 -11.79 -11.16 9.37
C ALA A 300 -11.37 -12.48 10.04
N GLY A 301 -11.97 -13.61 9.65
CA GLY A 301 -11.54 -14.93 10.08
C GLY A 301 -10.10 -15.26 9.66
N LEU A 302 -9.75 -14.98 8.38
CA LEU A 302 -8.38 -15.14 7.87
C LEU A 302 -7.37 -14.24 8.60
N THR A 303 -7.78 -13.01 8.95
CA THR A 303 -6.95 -12.07 9.72
C THR A 303 -6.62 -12.65 11.09
N SER A 304 -7.62 -13.14 11.80
CA SER A 304 -7.42 -13.78 13.11
C SER A 304 -6.55 -15.04 12.99
N PHE A 305 -6.71 -15.81 11.92
CA PHE A 305 -5.91 -16.99 11.67
C PHE A 305 -4.42 -16.67 11.49
N TYR A 306 -4.04 -15.78 10.53
CA TYR A 306 -2.62 -15.54 10.28
C TYR A 306 -1.95 -14.80 11.45
N ALA A 307 -2.66 -13.94 12.15
CA ALA A 307 -2.13 -13.25 13.32
C ALA A 307 -1.88 -14.24 14.48
N THR A 308 -2.81 -15.16 14.73
CA THR A 308 -2.66 -16.23 15.71
C THR A 308 -1.53 -17.20 15.34
N ARG A 309 -1.44 -17.58 14.05
CA ARG A 309 -0.34 -18.41 13.54
C ARG A 309 1.03 -17.75 13.78
N LEU A 310 1.18 -16.47 13.49
CA LEU A 310 2.39 -15.70 13.77
C LEU A 310 2.73 -15.76 15.26
N PHE A 311 1.76 -15.50 16.14
CA PHE A 311 1.95 -15.48 17.58
C PHE A 311 2.34 -16.88 18.14
N ILE A 312 1.66 -17.94 17.70
CA ILE A 312 1.95 -19.32 18.11
C ILE A 312 3.36 -19.72 17.69
N LEU A 313 3.75 -19.46 16.43
CA LEU A 313 5.04 -19.86 15.90
C LEU A 313 6.20 -19.15 16.60
N THR A 314 6.02 -17.89 16.98
CA THR A 314 7.05 -17.07 17.61
C THR A 314 7.19 -17.36 19.10
N PHE A 315 6.07 -17.45 19.85
CA PHE A 315 6.13 -17.46 21.32
C PHE A 315 5.75 -18.77 21.97
N LEU A 316 4.80 -19.53 21.40
CA LEU A 316 4.19 -20.69 22.10
C LEU A 316 4.76 -22.03 21.69
N ARG A 317 5.27 -22.17 20.47
CA ARG A 317 5.91 -23.41 20.04
C ARG A 317 7.26 -23.64 20.73
N GLY A 318 7.66 -24.90 20.83
CA GLY A 318 8.95 -25.28 21.42
C GLY A 318 10.13 -24.59 20.73
N LYS A 319 11.17 -24.28 21.51
CA LYS A 319 12.39 -23.63 21.06
C LYS A 319 13.02 -24.40 19.90
N ARG A 320 13.35 -23.72 18.81
CA ARG A 320 13.92 -24.31 17.59
C ARG A 320 15.29 -23.76 17.24
N ALA A 321 15.55 -22.49 17.58
CA ALA A 321 16.85 -21.90 17.38
C ALA A 321 17.80 -22.23 18.54
N HIS A 322 19.07 -22.45 18.23
CA HIS A 322 20.15 -22.59 19.21
C HIS A 322 20.63 -21.25 19.78
N VAL A 323 19.99 -20.14 19.38
CA VAL A 323 20.34 -18.78 19.84
C VAL A 323 19.70 -18.52 21.21
N HIS A 324 20.47 -17.94 22.13
CA HIS A 324 19.94 -17.43 23.38
C HIS A 324 19.24 -16.12 23.12
N ALA A 325 17.90 -16.15 23.19
CA ALA A 325 17.10 -14.94 23.08
C ALA A 325 17.22 -14.10 24.36
N HIS A 326 17.17 -12.79 24.20
CA HIS A 326 17.16 -11.84 25.31
C HIS A 326 16.07 -10.78 25.09
N GLU A 327 15.55 -10.23 26.20
CA GLU A 327 14.58 -9.14 26.13
C GLU A 327 15.22 -7.88 25.57
N SER A 328 14.43 -7.08 24.87
CA SER A 328 14.87 -5.81 24.30
C SER A 328 15.08 -4.73 25.38
N PRO A 329 15.94 -3.74 25.14
CA PRO A 329 16.22 -2.66 26.07
C PRO A 329 14.97 -1.81 26.35
N LEU A 330 14.98 -1.10 27.50
CA LEU A 330 13.86 -0.30 27.96
C LEU A 330 13.38 0.76 26.94
N SER A 331 14.31 1.33 26.18
CA SER A 331 13.98 2.30 25.11
C SER A 331 13.03 1.73 24.04
N MET A 332 13.15 0.44 23.72
CA MET A 332 12.26 -0.23 22.79
C MET A 332 10.94 -0.63 23.47
N THR A 333 11.01 -1.24 24.65
CA THR A 333 9.82 -1.74 25.35
C THR A 333 8.90 -0.63 25.84
N LEU A 334 9.46 0.54 26.23
CA LEU A 334 8.66 1.71 26.64
C LEU A 334 7.79 2.24 25.49
N SER A 335 8.37 2.41 24.30
CA SER A 335 7.64 2.85 23.12
C SER A 335 6.50 1.87 22.76
N MET A 336 6.78 0.57 22.85
CA MET A 336 5.78 -0.48 22.63
C MET A 336 4.69 -0.47 23.71
N THR A 337 5.01 -0.14 24.97
CA THR A 337 4.04 -0.06 26.06
C THR A 337 3.00 1.04 25.83
N VAL A 338 3.43 2.22 25.38
CA VAL A 338 2.50 3.32 25.04
C VAL A 338 1.56 2.87 23.92
N LEU A 339 2.07 2.26 22.86
CA LEU A 339 1.25 1.74 21.76
C LEU A 339 0.34 0.58 22.22
N GLY A 340 0.80 -0.25 23.15
CA GLY A 340 0.00 -1.31 23.76
C GLY A 340 -1.19 -0.77 24.54
N LEU A 341 -1.00 0.28 25.33
CA LEU A 341 -2.08 0.97 26.02
C LEU A 341 -3.10 1.56 25.03
N LEU A 342 -2.62 2.22 23.97
CA LEU A 342 -3.51 2.73 22.92
C LEU A 342 -4.24 1.60 22.16
N ALA A 343 -3.62 0.46 21.96
CA ALA A 343 -4.26 -0.70 21.35
C ALA A 343 -5.33 -1.34 22.26
N LEU A 344 -5.18 -1.22 23.58
CA LEU A 344 -6.18 -1.66 24.56
C LEU A 344 -7.39 -0.72 24.61
N VAL A 345 -7.15 0.57 24.85
CA VAL A 345 -8.22 1.52 25.20
C VAL A 345 -8.58 2.51 24.08
N GLY A 346 -7.70 2.67 23.07
CA GLY A 346 -7.84 3.72 22.05
C GLY A 346 -9.14 3.62 21.25
N GLY A 347 -9.63 2.43 20.95
CA GLY A 347 -10.89 2.25 20.25
C GLY A 347 -12.10 2.79 21.05
N PHE A 348 -12.13 2.51 22.34
CA PHE A 348 -13.18 3.02 23.22
C PHE A 348 -13.10 4.54 23.43
N LEU A 349 -11.88 5.06 23.64
CA LEU A 349 -11.68 6.49 23.90
C LEU A 349 -11.92 7.37 22.67
N LEU A 350 -11.60 6.86 21.48
CA LEU A 350 -11.69 7.63 20.23
C LEU A 350 -13.07 7.53 19.58
N LYS A 351 -13.86 6.50 19.85
CA LYS A 351 -15.12 6.21 19.16
C LYS A 351 -15.99 7.47 18.97
N ASP A 352 -16.44 8.08 20.06
CA ASP A 352 -17.38 9.21 19.97
C ASP A 352 -16.66 10.53 19.67
N ARG A 353 -15.50 10.76 20.28
CA ARG A 353 -14.74 11.99 20.14
C ARG A 353 -14.22 12.22 18.72
N LEU A 354 -13.75 11.17 18.06
CA LEU A 354 -13.24 11.27 16.69
C LEU A 354 -14.37 11.58 15.70
N PHE A 355 -15.55 10.99 15.87
CA PHE A 355 -16.68 11.29 15.01
C PHE A 355 -17.15 12.72 15.14
N ILE A 356 -17.26 13.27 16.34
CA ILE A 356 -17.58 14.68 16.58
C ILE A 356 -16.51 15.58 15.93
N PHE A 357 -15.23 15.21 16.05
CA PHE A 357 -14.14 15.97 15.45
C PHE A 357 -14.17 15.93 13.91
N LEU A 358 -14.56 14.81 13.31
CA LEU A 358 -14.58 14.62 11.85
C LEU A 358 -15.87 15.13 11.21
N GLU A 359 -16.93 15.38 11.96
CA GLU A 359 -18.25 15.81 11.46
C GLU A 359 -18.19 16.96 10.45
N PRO A 360 -17.37 18.03 10.66
CA PRO A 360 -17.26 19.12 9.71
C PRO A 360 -16.53 18.75 8.40
N ALA A 361 -15.77 17.64 8.38
CA ALA A 361 -14.90 17.25 7.27
C ALA A 361 -15.30 15.94 6.58
N ALA A 362 -16.24 15.21 7.15
CA ALA A 362 -16.77 13.98 6.59
C ALA A 362 -18.14 13.71 7.23
N ALA A 363 -19.20 14.09 6.55
CA ALA A 363 -20.56 13.96 7.03
C ALA A 363 -20.84 12.52 7.56
N HIS A 364 -21.32 12.43 8.77
CA HIS A 364 -21.64 11.17 9.42
C HIS A 364 -23.14 11.05 9.60
N ALA A 365 -23.80 10.29 8.74
CA ALA A 365 -25.16 9.88 8.99
C ALA A 365 -25.14 8.74 10.04
N ALA A 366 -25.58 9.05 11.25
CA ALA A 366 -25.84 8.03 12.26
C ALA A 366 -27.10 7.26 11.88
N GLU A 367 -26.99 6.34 10.93
CA GLU A 367 -28.09 5.43 10.59
C GLU A 367 -28.17 4.33 11.63
N TYR A 368 -29.34 4.24 12.26
CA TYR A 368 -29.66 3.12 13.16
C TYR A 368 -29.85 1.85 12.34
N ASN A 369 -29.00 0.86 12.59
CA ASN A 369 -29.14 -0.46 11.96
C ASN A 369 -29.66 -1.48 12.99
N PRO A 370 -30.91 -1.95 12.87
CA PRO A 370 -31.48 -2.93 13.80
C PRO A 370 -30.74 -4.28 13.76
N SER A 371 -29.97 -4.55 12.73
CA SER A 371 -29.17 -5.77 12.58
C SER A 371 -27.74 -5.66 13.13
N ALA A 372 -27.32 -4.50 13.62
CA ALA A 372 -25.92 -4.24 14.04
C ALA A 372 -25.39 -5.30 15.02
N VAL A 373 -26.16 -5.65 16.05
CA VAL A 373 -25.76 -6.67 17.04
C VAL A 373 -25.59 -8.05 16.39
N ARG A 374 -26.46 -8.43 15.45
CA ARG A 374 -26.37 -9.70 14.73
C ARG A 374 -25.11 -9.74 13.87
N LEU A 375 -24.83 -8.67 13.13
CA LEU A 375 -23.65 -8.55 12.27
C LEU A 375 -22.36 -8.61 13.12
N MET A 376 -22.35 -7.94 14.27
CA MET A 376 -21.25 -7.98 15.23
C MET A 376 -20.99 -9.40 15.75
N ILE A 377 -22.05 -10.15 16.14
CA ILE A 377 -21.90 -11.54 16.62
C ILE A 377 -21.30 -12.43 15.53
N ILE A 378 -21.70 -12.24 14.26
CA ILE A 378 -21.17 -13.02 13.14
C ILE A 378 -19.68 -12.68 12.91
N SER A 379 -19.31 -11.39 12.93
CA SER A 379 -17.91 -10.97 12.72
C SER A 379 -16.99 -11.45 13.83
N VAL A 380 -17.43 -11.33 15.10
CA VAL A 380 -16.69 -11.86 16.26
C VAL A 380 -16.58 -13.38 16.19
N GLY A 381 -17.67 -14.07 15.85
CA GLY A 381 -17.68 -15.51 15.63
C GLY A 381 -16.69 -15.96 14.56
N ALA A 382 -16.62 -15.25 13.43
CA ALA A 382 -15.63 -15.50 12.39
C ALA A 382 -14.18 -15.27 12.89
N GLY A 383 -13.95 -14.22 13.67
CA GLY A 383 -12.65 -13.96 14.29
C GLY A 383 -12.22 -15.07 15.24
N LEU A 384 -13.09 -15.48 16.17
CA LEU A 384 -12.82 -16.55 17.12
C LEU A 384 -12.63 -17.90 16.44
N SER A 385 -13.41 -18.23 15.41
CA SER A 385 -13.25 -19.45 14.61
C SER A 385 -11.91 -19.46 13.86
N GLY A 386 -11.47 -18.32 13.31
CA GLY A 386 -10.15 -18.17 12.71
C GLY A 386 -9.01 -18.39 13.71
N MET A 387 -9.14 -17.86 14.95
CA MET A 387 -8.18 -18.13 16.02
C MET A 387 -8.13 -19.63 16.37
N ALA A 388 -9.27 -20.27 16.60
CA ALA A 388 -9.37 -21.69 16.93
C ALA A 388 -8.78 -22.55 15.81
N ALA A 389 -9.11 -22.24 14.55
CA ALA A 389 -8.54 -22.90 13.39
C ALA A 389 -7.00 -22.76 13.34
N ALA A 390 -6.45 -21.60 13.69
CA ALA A 390 -5.00 -21.42 13.73
C ALA A 390 -4.33 -22.28 14.81
N PHE A 391 -4.90 -22.40 15.99
CA PHE A 391 -4.38 -23.32 17.03
C PHE A 391 -4.35 -24.76 16.56
N LEU A 392 -5.39 -25.22 15.85
CA LEU A 392 -5.49 -26.59 15.34
C LEU A 392 -4.57 -26.83 14.14
N LEU A 393 -4.59 -25.95 13.15
CA LEU A 393 -3.95 -26.14 11.85
C LEU A 393 -2.45 -25.75 11.83
N THR A 394 -1.95 -25.07 12.84
CA THR A 394 -0.50 -24.87 13.01
C THR A 394 0.21 -26.11 13.56
N LEU A 395 -0.50 -27.15 14.00
CA LEU A 395 0.10 -28.43 14.35
C LEU A 395 0.75 -29.06 13.10
N PRO A 396 1.94 -29.71 13.23
CA PRO A 396 2.70 -30.22 12.08
C PRO A 396 1.91 -31.17 11.16
N LYS A 397 1.11 -32.04 11.74
CA LYS A 397 0.29 -33.01 11.00
C LYS A 397 -0.82 -32.34 10.20
N ALA A 398 -1.48 -31.33 10.77
CA ALA A 398 -2.55 -30.62 10.11
C ALA A 398 -2.03 -29.68 8.98
N ALA A 399 -0.89 -29.04 9.19
CA ALA A 399 -0.26 -28.21 8.17
C ALA A 399 0.18 -29.02 6.93
N SER A 400 0.71 -30.23 7.13
CA SER A 400 1.06 -31.12 6.03
C SER A 400 -0.17 -31.64 5.28
N PHE A 401 -1.26 -31.94 5.99
CA PHE A 401 -2.52 -32.35 5.39
C PHE A 401 -3.08 -31.28 4.45
N LEU A 402 -3.18 -30.02 4.89
CA LEU A 402 -3.65 -28.91 4.05
C LEU A 402 -2.82 -28.71 2.78
N LYS A 403 -1.48 -28.79 2.91
CA LYS A 403 -0.58 -28.70 1.76
C LYS A 403 -0.85 -29.83 0.74
N ASN A 404 -1.15 -31.05 1.22
CA ASN A 404 -1.41 -32.19 0.36
C ASN A 404 -2.80 -32.17 -0.28
N VAL A 405 -3.82 -31.62 0.41
CA VAL A 405 -5.20 -31.54 -0.09
C VAL A 405 -5.34 -30.46 -1.17
N MET A 406 -4.65 -29.31 -1.03
CA MET A 406 -4.75 -28.18 -1.97
C MET A 406 -3.37 -27.71 -2.47
N PRO A 407 -2.58 -28.57 -3.13
CA PRO A 407 -1.19 -28.22 -3.48
C PRO A 407 -1.08 -27.05 -4.45
N ARG A 408 -2.00 -26.95 -5.42
CA ARG A 408 -2.01 -25.85 -6.41
C ARG A 408 -2.32 -24.50 -5.76
N LEU A 409 -3.37 -24.43 -4.93
CA LEU A 409 -3.75 -23.21 -4.23
C LEU A 409 -2.68 -22.78 -3.23
N HIS A 410 -2.11 -23.74 -2.51
CA HIS A 410 -0.97 -23.50 -1.62
C HIS A 410 0.22 -22.94 -2.40
N GLY A 411 0.57 -23.52 -3.55
CA GLY A 411 1.66 -23.04 -4.41
C GLY A 411 1.41 -21.60 -4.91
N LEU A 412 0.20 -21.33 -5.44
CA LEU A 412 -0.17 -20.00 -5.92
C LEU A 412 -0.06 -18.94 -4.81
N ALA A 413 -0.67 -19.17 -3.67
CA ALA A 413 -0.65 -18.20 -2.57
C ALA A 413 0.75 -18.05 -1.94
N TYR A 414 1.55 -19.13 -1.87
CA TYR A 414 2.93 -19.07 -1.41
C TYR A 414 3.80 -18.20 -2.32
N HIS A 415 3.66 -18.32 -3.64
CA HIS A 415 4.33 -17.50 -4.65
C HIS A 415 3.60 -16.19 -4.94
N ARG A 416 2.72 -15.73 -4.02
CA ARG A 416 2.02 -14.42 -4.12
C ARG A 416 1.24 -14.27 -5.43
N PHE A 417 0.66 -15.38 -5.93
CA PHE A 417 -0.06 -15.47 -7.21
C PHE A 417 0.77 -15.04 -8.43
N TYR A 418 2.08 -15.10 -8.33
CA TYR A 418 3.04 -14.72 -9.39
C TYR A 418 2.85 -13.28 -9.92
N VAL A 419 2.35 -12.37 -9.07
CA VAL A 419 2.06 -11.00 -9.50
C VAL A 419 3.35 -10.28 -9.93
N ASP A 420 4.45 -10.45 -9.19
CA ASP A 420 5.75 -9.86 -9.53
C ASP A 420 6.28 -10.38 -10.87
N GLU A 421 6.13 -11.67 -11.15
CA GLU A 421 6.53 -12.30 -12.39
C GLU A 421 5.68 -11.84 -13.57
N ILE A 422 4.37 -11.66 -13.36
CA ILE A 422 3.46 -11.09 -14.38
C ILE A 422 3.89 -9.67 -14.72
N TYR A 423 4.16 -8.80 -13.75
CA TYR A 423 4.69 -7.45 -13.98
C TYR A 423 6.04 -7.49 -14.71
N GLY A 424 6.91 -8.42 -14.30
CA GLY A 424 8.19 -8.65 -14.96
C GLY A 424 8.03 -8.97 -16.45
N PHE A 425 7.10 -9.86 -16.76
CA PHE A 425 6.88 -10.31 -18.14
C PHE A 425 6.12 -9.30 -18.99
N VAL A 426 5.01 -8.73 -18.47
CA VAL A 426 4.09 -7.88 -19.24
C VAL A 426 4.59 -6.44 -19.36
N ILE A 427 5.30 -5.91 -18.36
CA ILE A 427 5.68 -4.50 -18.31
C ILE A 427 7.20 -4.32 -18.40
N ILE A 428 7.97 -4.95 -17.49
CA ILE A 428 9.40 -4.64 -17.35
C ILE A 428 10.21 -5.14 -18.56
N LYS A 429 9.99 -6.40 -19.00
CA LYS A 429 10.72 -6.95 -20.14
C LYS A 429 10.44 -6.22 -21.45
N PRO A 430 9.17 -5.90 -21.83
CA PRO A 430 8.90 -5.10 -23.02
C PRO A 430 9.51 -3.69 -22.97
N LEU A 431 9.40 -3.00 -21.83
CA LEU A 431 10.00 -1.67 -21.66
C LEU A 431 11.52 -1.71 -21.80
N ARG A 432 12.18 -2.72 -21.20
CA ARG A 432 13.62 -2.92 -21.35
C ARG A 432 13.98 -3.22 -22.80
N PHE A 433 13.23 -4.07 -23.48
CA PHE A 433 13.46 -4.38 -24.89
C PHE A 433 13.34 -3.12 -25.77
N ILE A 434 12.32 -2.29 -25.56
CA ILE A 434 12.14 -1.03 -26.28
C ILE A 434 13.32 -0.09 -25.98
N SER A 435 13.70 0.07 -24.70
CA SER A 435 14.82 0.91 -24.30
C SER A 435 16.13 0.46 -24.96
N ASP A 436 16.47 -0.83 -24.86
CA ASP A 436 17.78 -1.33 -25.30
C ASP A 436 17.85 -1.48 -26.81
N LYS A 437 16.79 -1.97 -27.46
CA LYS A 437 16.83 -2.27 -28.91
C LYS A 437 16.35 -1.11 -29.79
N ALA A 438 15.20 -0.53 -29.44
CA ALA A 438 14.65 0.52 -30.28
C ALA A 438 15.29 1.89 -29.98
N LEU A 439 15.34 2.31 -28.70
CA LEU A 439 15.84 3.63 -28.37
C LEU A 439 17.38 3.67 -28.42
N PHE A 440 18.05 2.81 -27.67
CA PHE A 440 19.51 2.88 -27.58
C PHE A 440 20.20 2.38 -28.88
N GLN A 441 19.92 1.13 -29.33
CA GLN A 441 20.66 0.58 -30.49
C GLN A 441 20.24 1.20 -31.82
N LEU A 442 18.93 1.38 -32.07
CA LEU A 442 18.46 1.88 -33.36
C LEU A 442 18.54 3.42 -33.42
N VAL A 443 18.02 4.12 -32.43
CA VAL A 443 17.93 5.60 -32.45
C VAL A 443 19.28 6.21 -32.06
N ASP A 444 19.78 5.95 -30.84
CA ASP A 444 21.00 6.62 -30.38
C ASP A 444 22.24 6.19 -31.18
N VAL A 445 22.56 4.90 -31.16
CA VAL A 445 23.78 4.40 -31.80
C VAL A 445 23.68 4.39 -33.35
N GLY A 446 22.52 3.94 -33.90
CA GLY A 446 22.34 3.81 -35.34
C GLY A 446 22.06 5.12 -36.05
N LEU A 447 21.00 5.83 -35.63
CA LEU A 447 20.53 7.05 -36.29
C LEU A 447 21.35 8.28 -35.86
N ILE A 448 21.46 8.55 -34.56
CA ILE A 448 22.11 9.76 -34.07
C ILE A 448 23.63 9.65 -34.28
N ASP A 449 24.26 8.70 -33.63
CA ASP A 449 25.74 8.58 -33.71
C ASP A 449 26.21 8.07 -35.08
N GLY A 450 25.56 7.03 -35.60
CA GLY A 450 25.98 6.39 -36.87
C GLY A 450 25.72 7.23 -38.10
N LEU A 451 24.48 7.69 -38.28
CA LEU A 451 24.06 8.42 -39.50
C LEU A 451 24.27 9.94 -39.37
N LEU A 452 23.70 10.56 -38.32
CA LEU A 452 23.73 12.02 -38.21
C LEU A 452 25.15 12.55 -37.86
N VAL A 453 25.79 12.02 -36.84
CA VAL A 453 27.08 12.50 -36.37
C VAL A 453 28.22 11.95 -37.25
N ASN A 454 28.44 10.63 -37.23
CA ASN A 454 29.52 10.01 -37.97
C ASN A 454 29.28 10.02 -39.48
N GLY A 455 28.03 9.95 -39.93
CA GLY A 455 27.65 10.04 -41.36
C GLY A 455 27.97 11.41 -41.96
N SER A 456 27.60 12.49 -41.27
CA SER A 456 27.93 13.87 -41.69
C SER A 456 29.42 14.13 -41.69
N ALA A 457 30.15 13.64 -40.68
CA ALA A 457 31.61 13.71 -40.64
C ALA A 457 32.27 12.98 -41.81
N ARG A 458 31.79 11.77 -42.14
CA ARG A 458 32.27 10.99 -43.29
C ARG A 458 31.96 11.68 -44.62
N ALA A 459 30.76 12.27 -44.74
CA ALA A 459 30.38 13.02 -45.93
C ALA A 459 31.27 14.25 -46.11
N SER A 460 31.46 15.03 -45.03
CA SER A 460 32.38 16.20 -45.06
C SER A 460 33.82 15.79 -45.41
N TYR A 461 34.32 14.70 -44.84
CA TYR A 461 35.64 14.15 -45.16
C TYR A 461 35.74 13.71 -46.63
N ALA A 462 34.72 13.02 -47.16
CA ALA A 462 34.69 12.59 -48.57
C ALA A 462 34.67 13.77 -49.53
N VAL A 463 33.87 14.81 -49.24
CA VAL A 463 33.85 16.08 -50.00
C VAL A 463 35.21 16.76 -49.94
N GLY A 464 35.79 16.91 -48.74
CA GLY A 464 37.09 17.52 -48.53
C GLY A 464 38.21 16.76 -49.31
N ARG A 465 38.17 15.41 -49.26
CA ARG A 465 39.11 14.58 -50.02
C ARG A 465 38.96 14.73 -51.55
N THR A 466 37.73 14.92 -52.03
CA THR A 466 37.46 15.14 -53.46
C THR A 466 37.96 16.51 -53.90
N LEU A 467 37.68 17.54 -53.11
CA LEU A 467 38.19 18.90 -53.37
C LEU A 467 39.71 18.99 -53.30
N ALA A 468 40.35 18.29 -52.36
CA ALA A 468 41.82 18.21 -52.28
C ALA A 468 42.48 17.65 -53.54
N LYS A 469 41.80 16.78 -54.30
CA LYS A 469 42.34 16.29 -55.61
C LYS A 469 42.36 17.36 -56.69
N ALA A 470 41.46 18.38 -56.56
CA ALA A 470 41.48 19.52 -57.49
C ALA A 470 42.67 20.48 -57.22
N GLN A 471 43.20 20.45 -55.97
CA GLN A 471 44.44 21.17 -55.62
C GLN A 471 45.70 20.38 -55.97
N ASN A 472 46.06 20.37 -57.25
CA ASN A 472 47.16 19.58 -57.74
C ASN A 472 48.52 20.33 -57.72
N GLY A 473 48.55 21.56 -57.19
CA GLY A 473 49.76 22.38 -57.07
C GLY A 473 50.32 22.94 -58.43
N ARG A 474 49.60 22.73 -59.50
CA ARG A 474 50.05 23.22 -60.85
C ARG A 474 49.45 24.60 -61.11
N LEU A 475 50.29 25.63 -61.09
CA LEU A 475 49.97 27.03 -61.35
C LEU A 475 49.29 27.28 -62.69
N ASP A 476 49.71 26.53 -63.72
CA ASP A 476 49.17 26.59 -65.09
C ASP A 476 47.68 26.18 -65.11
N ILE A 477 47.29 25.16 -64.37
CA ILE A 477 45.86 24.73 -64.25
C ILE A 477 45.02 25.78 -63.48
N TYR A 478 45.59 26.32 -62.44
CA TYR A 478 44.86 27.35 -61.64
C TYR A 478 44.66 28.64 -62.45
N ALA A 479 45.63 29.04 -63.25
CA ALA A 479 45.56 30.22 -64.18
C ALA A 479 44.52 30.02 -65.28
N LEU A 480 44.18 28.79 -65.65
CA LEU A 480 43.18 28.46 -66.69
C LEU A 480 41.73 28.51 -66.14
N VAL A 481 41.56 28.39 -64.84
CA VAL A 481 40.25 28.40 -64.17
C VAL A 481 39.83 29.80 -63.73
N PHE A 482 40.79 30.70 -63.59
CA PHE A 482 40.58 32.16 -63.32
C PHE A 482 40.70 32.92 -64.62
#